data_12de1963930c9cb66337c53c6e530c66
#
_entry.id   12de1963930c9cb66337c53c6e530c66
#
_cell.length_a   1.000
_cell.length_b   1.000
_cell.length_c   1.000
_cell.angle_alpha   90.00
_cell.angle_beta   90.00
_cell.angle_gamma   90.00
#
_symmetry.space_group_name_H-M   'P 1'
#
loop_
_entity.id
_entity.type
_entity.pdbx_description
1 polymer ?
#
loop_
_entity_poly.entity_id
_entity_poly.type
_entity_poly.pdbx_seq_one_letter_code
_entity_poly.pdbx_strand_id
1 'polypeptide(L)'
;MLASKLLFCYTMVMLPLTIRKRTITDTDLQFIQSTIDQHWTRGRTHISKILCQKWNWTQPNGHLKDMACREILQTLYRKNLINYPLGRHDGNNKKRNQSIEPVDINTTPIACPLSELKPLRLQLVRGSKFEPLYRSLVEHYHYLGYRQIVGNHLTYIAFSGDRPVACLGWGSAAWSVKSRDSFIGWDKKTKENNLHFVANNTRFLVLPWVQIKCLASKVLSLNIKRISDDWMKVYHHPLYLLETFVDQSRFKGTCYKAANWILTGQTKGTAKKGHDHLFHGKIKDVLLYPLRKDFRKKLMG
;
A
#
# COMPACT_ATOMS: atom_id res chain seq x y z
N MET A 1 47.94 34.70 24.23
CA MET A 1 47.08 33.58 24.67
C MET A 1 45.64 34.05 24.68
N LEU A 2 44.93 33.79 23.60
CA LEU A 2 43.52 34.15 23.43
C LEU A 2 42.76 32.87 23.28
N ALA A 3 42.01 32.50 24.33
CA ALA A 3 41.12 31.38 24.33
C ALA A 3 39.82 31.78 23.63
N SER A 4 39.60 31.28 22.39
CA SER A 4 38.36 31.42 21.68
C SER A 4 37.28 30.56 22.31
N LYS A 5 36.36 31.20 23.05
CA LYS A 5 35.08 30.60 23.47
C LYS A 5 34.21 30.36 22.24
N LEU A 6 34.13 29.13 21.77
CA LEU A 6 33.08 28.70 20.88
C LEU A 6 31.74 28.74 21.61
N LEU A 7 30.96 29.77 21.34
CA LEU A 7 29.55 29.85 21.75
C LEU A 7 28.77 28.83 20.96
N PHE A 8 28.52 27.63 21.54
CA PHE A 8 27.49 26.71 21.04
C PHE A 8 26.11 27.32 21.36
N CYS A 9 25.47 27.84 20.35
CA CYS A 9 24.09 28.29 20.44
C CYS A 9 23.20 27.05 20.59
N TYR A 10 22.91 26.64 21.84
CA TYR A 10 21.89 25.65 22.15
C TYR A 10 20.54 26.28 21.86
N THR A 11 19.96 25.99 20.72
CA THR A 11 18.52 26.19 20.54
C THR A 11 17.80 25.28 21.54
N MET A 12 17.34 25.85 22.66
CA MET A 12 16.47 25.15 23.63
C MET A 12 15.22 24.67 22.91
N VAL A 13 15.15 23.38 22.63
CA VAL A 13 13.91 22.78 22.11
C VAL A 13 12.93 22.72 23.27
N MET A 14 11.93 23.61 23.22
CA MET A 14 10.89 23.62 24.25
C MET A 14 10.01 22.37 24.13
N LEU A 15 9.86 21.63 25.23
CA LEU A 15 8.89 20.57 25.39
C LEU A 15 7.60 21.16 25.99
N PRO A 16 6.42 20.58 25.73
CA PRO A 16 6.17 19.34 24.97
C PRO A 16 6.28 19.48 23.44
N LEU A 17 6.84 18.48 22.77
CA LEU A 17 7.00 18.45 21.32
C LEU A 17 6.00 17.46 20.69
N THR A 18 5.17 17.92 19.75
CA THR A 18 4.23 17.04 19.05
C THR A 18 4.82 16.54 17.73
N ILE A 19 4.99 15.22 17.62
CA ILE A 19 5.47 14.52 16.41
C ILE A 19 4.48 13.43 16.06
N ARG A 20 4.02 13.36 14.82
CA ARG A 20 3.07 12.33 14.37
C ARG A 20 1.79 12.23 15.22
N LYS A 21 1.24 13.37 15.65
CA LYS A 21 0.07 13.48 16.53
C LYS A 21 0.32 12.91 17.95
N ARG A 22 1.56 12.66 18.33
CA ARG A 22 1.94 12.26 19.69
C ARG A 22 2.72 13.39 20.33
N THR A 23 2.28 13.81 21.49
CA THR A 23 2.99 14.76 22.33
C THR A 23 4.04 14.01 23.14
N ILE A 24 5.27 14.48 23.09
CA ILE A 24 6.42 13.95 23.83
C ILE A 24 6.76 14.94 24.93
N THR A 25 6.69 14.45 26.17
CA THR A 25 7.02 15.21 27.38
C THR A 25 8.44 14.86 27.85
N ASP A 26 8.92 15.56 28.89
CA ASP A 26 10.21 15.25 29.53
C ASP A 26 10.22 13.81 30.09
N THR A 27 9.13 13.38 30.71
CA THR A 27 8.98 12.00 31.21
C THR A 27 9.00 10.97 30.09
N ASP A 28 8.41 11.29 28.92
CA ASP A 28 8.50 10.43 27.74
C ASP A 28 9.94 10.35 27.23
N LEU A 29 10.70 11.45 27.22
CA LEU A 29 12.13 11.43 26.80
C LEU A 29 12.97 10.55 27.72
N GLN A 30 12.81 10.68 29.04
CA GLN A 30 13.52 9.82 30.01
C GLN A 30 13.17 8.33 29.81
N PHE A 31 11.90 8.03 29.63
CA PHE A 31 11.45 6.67 29.36
C PHE A 31 11.99 6.14 28.03
N ILE A 32 11.98 6.97 26.96
CA ILE A 32 12.54 6.61 25.65
C ILE A 32 14.04 6.32 25.81
N GLN A 33 14.80 7.22 26.46
CA GLN A 33 16.26 7.04 26.61
C GLN A 33 16.58 5.78 27.44
N SER A 34 15.90 5.55 28.55
CA SER A 34 16.10 4.34 29.36
C SER A 34 15.80 3.05 28.57
N THR A 35 14.74 3.07 27.74
CA THR A 35 14.40 1.92 26.87
C THR A 35 15.48 1.71 25.80
N ILE A 36 16.03 2.78 25.24
CA ILE A 36 17.12 2.69 24.26
C ILE A 36 18.35 2.09 24.90
N ASP A 37 18.74 2.56 26.09
CA ASP A 37 19.95 2.11 26.79
C ASP A 37 19.86 0.62 27.16
N GLN A 38 18.70 0.17 27.68
CA GLN A 38 18.44 -1.24 28.01
C GLN A 38 18.47 -2.16 26.78
N HIS A 39 18.08 -1.66 25.61
CA HIS A 39 17.94 -2.46 24.40
C HIS A 39 18.85 -2.02 23.24
N TRP A 40 19.92 -1.31 23.52
CA TRP A 40 20.83 -0.75 22.52
C TRP A 40 21.27 -1.78 21.48
N THR A 41 21.74 -2.94 21.94
CA THR A 41 22.26 -4.01 21.08
C THR A 41 21.17 -4.71 20.25
N ARG A 42 19.89 -4.61 20.66
CA ARG A 42 18.77 -5.22 19.97
C ARG A 42 18.34 -4.42 18.73
N GLY A 43 18.75 -3.14 18.66
CA GLY A 43 18.58 -2.25 17.52
C GLY A 43 17.20 -1.59 17.40
N ARG A 44 17.10 -0.66 16.45
CA ARG A 44 15.99 0.27 16.28
C ARG A 44 14.59 -0.36 16.20
N THR A 45 14.46 -1.48 15.51
CA THR A 45 13.16 -2.16 15.32
C THR A 45 12.66 -2.77 16.64
N HIS A 46 13.55 -3.34 17.43
CA HIS A 46 13.17 -3.91 18.72
C HIS A 46 12.76 -2.80 19.71
N ILE A 47 13.56 -1.75 19.82
CA ILE A 47 13.28 -0.58 20.64
C ILE A 47 11.91 0.02 20.30
N SER A 48 11.63 0.27 19.02
CA SER A 48 10.36 0.85 18.59
C SER A 48 9.15 -0.05 18.89
N LYS A 49 9.30 -1.36 18.84
CA LYS A 49 8.23 -2.30 19.20
C LYS A 49 7.92 -2.26 20.70
N ILE A 50 8.95 -2.22 21.58
CA ILE A 50 8.76 -2.09 23.03
C ILE A 50 8.04 -0.80 23.37
N LEU A 51 8.49 0.33 22.80
CA LEU A 51 7.83 1.62 23.01
C LEU A 51 6.37 1.61 22.56
N CYS A 52 6.09 1.04 21.38
CA CYS A 52 4.71 0.90 20.89
C CYS A 52 3.84 0.03 21.80
N GLN A 53 4.38 -1.07 22.34
CA GLN A 53 3.68 -1.93 23.31
C GLN A 53 3.34 -1.17 24.59
N LYS A 54 4.32 -0.49 25.17
CA LYS A 54 4.13 0.31 26.41
C LYS A 54 3.16 1.46 26.21
N TRP A 55 3.15 2.06 25.03
CA TRP A 55 2.23 3.14 24.67
C TRP A 55 0.89 2.66 24.16
N ASN A 56 0.65 1.36 24.07
CA ASN A 56 -0.52 0.75 23.41
C ASN A 56 -0.77 1.36 22.02
N TRP A 57 0.32 1.61 21.26
CA TRP A 57 0.27 2.32 19.99
C TRP A 57 0.20 1.39 18.81
N THR A 58 -1.03 1.07 18.43
CA THR A 58 -1.33 0.11 17.35
C THR A 58 -2.01 0.78 16.15
N GLN A 59 -1.95 0.10 15.03
CA GLN A 59 -2.75 0.39 13.84
C GLN A 59 -4.16 -0.17 14.03
N PRO A 60 -5.16 0.25 13.23
CA PRO A 60 -6.51 -0.32 13.30
C PRO A 60 -6.57 -1.84 13.10
N ASN A 61 -5.58 -2.41 12.40
CA ASN A 61 -5.43 -3.85 12.19
C ASN A 61 -4.72 -4.59 13.35
N GLY A 62 -4.52 -3.94 14.50
CA GLY A 62 -3.86 -4.52 15.67
C GLY A 62 -2.33 -4.55 15.64
N HIS A 63 -1.69 -4.29 14.48
CA HIS A 63 -0.23 -4.25 14.41
C HIS A 63 0.35 -3.00 15.07
N LEU A 64 1.54 -3.15 15.69
CA LEU A 64 2.25 -2.03 16.29
C LEU A 64 2.61 -0.97 15.25
N LYS A 65 2.54 0.31 15.62
CA LYS A 65 2.98 1.45 14.79
C LYS A 65 4.50 1.67 14.87
N ASP A 66 5.30 0.61 14.84
CA ASP A 66 6.75 0.62 15.01
C ASP A 66 7.48 1.49 13.97
N MET A 67 6.99 1.57 12.74
CA MET A 67 7.54 2.46 11.71
C MET A 67 7.36 3.93 12.09
N ALA A 68 6.17 4.33 12.54
CA ALA A 68 5.89 5.69 12.99
C ALA A 68 6.69 6.02 14.27
N CYS A 69 6.85 5.05 15.17
CA CYS A 69 7.69 5.20 16.35
C CYS A 69 9.16 5.44 15.97
N ARG A 70 9.71 4.66 15.03
CA ARG A 70 11.10 4.87 14.54
C ARG A 70 11.30 6.27 13.94
N GLU A 71 10.29 6.83 13.29
CA GLU A 71 10.36 8.19 12.75
C GLU A 71 10.36 9.24 13.87
N ILE A 72 9.58 9.05 14.96
CA ILE A 72 9.66 9.89 16.15
C ILE A 72 11.08 9.83 16.73
N LEU A 73 11.61 8.63 16.97
CA LEU A 73 12.95 8.45 17.53
C LEU A 73 14.04 9.10 16.64
N GLN A 74 13.94 8.96 15.33
CA GLN A 74 14.84 9.58 14.40
C GLN A 74 14.76 11.11 14.45
N THR A 75 13.56 11.66 14.64
CA THR A 75 13.36 13.12 14.77
C THR A 75 13.93 13.64 16.09
N LEU A 76 13.72 12.92 17.19
CA LEU A 76 14.31 13.27 18.49
C LEU A 76 15.86 13.20 18.47
N TYR A 77 16.41 12.17 17.82
CA TYR A 77 17.86 12.04 17.63
C TYR A 77 18.43 13.19 16.80
N ARG A 78 17.79 13.58 15.68
CA ARG A 78 18.23 14.74 14.86
C ARG A 78 18.15 16.06 15.61
N LYS A 79 17.31 16.14 16.63
CA LYS A 79 17.21 17.31 17.53
C LYS A 79 18.16 17.20 18.73
N ASN A 80 19.02 16.20 18.78
CA ASN A 80 19.95 15.92 19.90
C ASN A 80 19.27 15.74 21.26
N LEU A 81 18.01 15.25 21.27
CA LEU A 81 17.23 15.04 22.49
C LEU A 81 17.40 13.62 23.05
N ILE A 82 17.85 12.68 22.24
CA ILE A 82 18.12 11.28 22.64
C ILE A 82 19.37 10.76 21.94
N ASN A 83 20.02 9.78 22.55
CA ASN A 83 20.97 8.90 21.87
C ASN A 83 20.19 7.78 21.16
N TYR A 84 20.64 7.37 19.95
CA TYR A 84 19.91 6.37 19.18
C TYR A 84 20.89 5.52 18.38
N PRO A 85 20.78 4.17 18.42
CA PRO A 85 21.75 3.32 17.74
C PRO A 85 21.73 3.57 16.23
N LEU A 86 22.89 3.46 15.58
CA LEU A 86 23.00 3.54 14.13
C LEU A 86 22.21 2.43 13.47
N GLY A 87 21.72 2.66 12.26
CA GLY A 87 21.06 1.63 11.45
C GLY A 87 22.05 0.51 11.12
N ARG A 88 21.65 -0.74 11.32
CA ARG A 88 22.52 -1.92 11.07
C ARG A 88 22.83 -2.13 9.57
N HIS A 89 22.07 -1.48 8.69
CA HIS A 89 22.26 -1.53 7.24
C HIS A 89 22.05 -0.15 6.65
N ASP A 90 23.02 0.35 5.92
CA ASP A 90 22.76 1.33 4.87
C ASP A 90 21.69 0.70 3.97
N GLY A 91 20.55 1.39 3.89
CA GLY A 91 19.35 0.85 3.29
C GLY A 91 19.69 0.15 1.98
N ASN A 92 19.41 -1.15 1.94
CA ASN A 92 19.80 -2.02 0.82
C ASN A 92 18.99 -1.68 -0.43
N ASN A 93 19.17 -0.46 -0.96
CA ASN A 93 18.60 0.03 -2.20
C ASN A 93 19.11 -0.77 -3.43
N LYS A 94 20.19 -1.56 -3.24
CA LYS A 94 20.72 -2.45 -4.29
C LYS A 94 19.70 -3.51 -4.74
N LYS A 95 18.82 -4.00 -3.83
CA LYS A 95 17.74 -4.93 -4.22
C LYS A 95 16.59 -4.27 -5.00
N ARG A 96 16.47 -2.95 -4.94
CA ARG A 96 15.42 -2.20 -5.66
C ARG A 96 15.67 -2.10 -7.16
N ASN A 97 16.93 -2.26 -7.58
CA ASN A 97 17.39 -2.14 -8.97
C ASN A 97 17.84 -3.48 -9.57
N GLN A 98 17.51 -4.62 -8.93
CA GLN A 98 17.74 -5.91 -9.59
C GLN A 98 16.74 -6.06 -10.73
N SER A 99 17.24 -6.35 -11.92
CA SER A 99 16.42 -6.78 -13.06
C SER A 99 15.58 -7.98 -12.64
N ILE A 100 14.31 -7.98 -12.99
CA ILE A 100 13.45 -9.14 -12.79
C ILE A 100 13.57 -9.97 -14.05
N GLU A 101 14.23 -11.14 -13.91
CA GLU A 101 14.44 -12.03 -15.04
C GLU A 101 13.11 -12.60 -15.56
N PRO A 102 12.96 -12.77 -16.87
CA PRO A 102 11.83 -13.46 -17.46
C PRO A 102 11.75 -14.90 -16.91
N VAL A 103 10.55 -15.32 -16.55
CA VAL A 103 10.28 -16.72 -16.22
C VAL A 103 9.80 -17.42 -17.50
N ASP A 104 10.39 -18.57 -17.79
CA ASP A 104 9.98 -19.39 -18.94
C ASP A 104 8.55 -19.90 -18.73
N ILE A 105 7.68 -19.54 -19.66
CA ILE A 105 6.25 -19.86 -19.64
C ILE A 105 5.73 -20.13 -21.05
N ASN A 106 4.74 -20.97 -21.15
CA ASN A 106 4.07 -21.21 -22.42
C ASN A 106 3.23 -19.99 -22.83
N THR A 107 3.67 -19.28 -23.86
CA THR A 107 3.02 -18.10 -24.45
C THR A 107 2.21 -18.39 -25.71
N THR A 108 2.00 -19.68 -26.05
CA THR A 108 1.13 -20.04 -27.18
C THR A 108 -0.23 -19.36 -27.06
N PRO A 109 -0.78 -18.76 -28.12
CA PRO A 109 -2.07 -18.09 -28.08
C PRO A 109 -3.19 -18.95 -27.52
N ILE A 110 -4.05 -18.35 -26.71
CA ILE A 110 -5.31 -18.92 -26.24
C ILE A 110 -6.43 -18.05 -26.83
N ALA A 111 -7.09 -18.57 -27.84
CA ALA A 111 -8.19 -17.90 -28.52
C ALA A 111 -9.36 -18.89 -28.62
N CYS A 112 -10.32 -18.74 -27.72
CA CYS A 112 -11.55 -19.56 -27.68
C CYS A 112 -12.69 -18.76 -27.02
N PRO A 113 -13.94 -19.16 -27.17
CA PRO A 113 -15.04 -18.66 -26.38
C PRO A 113 -14.77 -18.86 -24.87
N LEU A 114 -15.27 -17.95 -24.03
CA LEU A 114 -15.10 -18.06 -22.58
C LEU A 114 -15.72 -19.36 -22.01
N SER A 115 -16.75 -19.89 -22.64
CA SER A 115 -17.38 -21.16 -22.27
C SER A 115 -16.50 -22.39 -22.46
N GLU A 116 -15.56 -22.32 -23.42
CA GLU A 116 -14.63 -23.42 -23.73
C GLU A 116 -13.31 -23.32 -22.95
N LEU A 117 -13.10 -22.19 -22.28
CA LEU A 117 -11.91 -22.00 -21.44
C LEU A 117 -11.95 -22.97 -20.25
N LYS A 118 -10.85 -23.67 -20.00
CA LYS A 118 -10.70 -24.45 -18.77
C LYS A 118 -11.03 -23.61 -17.55
N PRO A 119 -11.62 -24.19 -16.48
CA PRO A 119 -12.04 -23.45 -15.31
C PRO A 119 -10.95 -22.52 -14.76
N LEU A 120 -11.35 -21.28 -14.49
CA LEU A 120 -10.44 -20.28 -13.95
C LEU A 120 -10.19 -20.53 -12.45
N ARG A 121 -8.92 -20.62 -12.10
CA ARG A 121 -8.45 -20.69 -10.71
C ARG A 121 -7.69 -19.42 -10.35
N LEU A 122 -8.14 -18.72 -9.33
CA LEU A 122 -7.41 -17.57 -8.78
C LEU A 122 -6.45 -18.04 -7.68
N GLN A 123 -5.18 -17.86 -7.89
CA GLN A 123 -4.12 -18.17 -6.94
C GLN A 123 -3.69 -16.90 -6.21
N LEU A 124 -3.83 -16.88 -4.89
CA LEU A 124 -3.19 -15.87 -4.04
C LEU A 124 -1.68 -16.12 -4.08
N VAL A 125 -0.92 -15.09 -4.47
CA VAL A 125 0.50 -15.21 -4.79
C VAL A 125 1.38 -14.89 -3.59
N ARG A 126 0.97 -13.94 -2.77
CA ARG A 126 1.76 -13.45 -1.64
C ARG A 126 2.19 -14.60 -0.70
N GLY A 127 3.49 -14.70 -0.44
CA GLY A 127 4.06 -15.76 0.40
C GLY A 127 4.04 -17.14 -0.23
N SER A 128 3.80 -17.25 -1.55
CA SER A 128 3.76 -18.52 -2.27
C SER A 128 4.92 -18.66 -3.27
N LYS A 129 5.12 -19.87 -3.76
CA LYS A 129 6.11 -20.16 -4.84
C LYS A 129 5.84 -19.40 -6.15
N PHE A 130 4.67 -18.78 -6.31
CA PHE A 130 4.28 -18.02 -7.50
C PHE A 130 4.69 -16.55 -7.47
N GLU A 131 5.32 -16.06 -6.39
CA GLU A 131 5.78 -14.65 -6.34
C GLU A 131 6.76 -14.28 -7.47
N PRO A 132 7.78 -15.09 -7.79
CA PRO A 132 8.69 -14.79 -8.89
C PRO A 132 7.94 -14.72 -10.22
N LEU A 133 7.04 -15.64 -10.49
CA LEU A 133 6.20 -15.65 -11.70
C LEU A 133 5.34 -14.37 -11.80
N TYR A 134 4.65 -13.98 -10.74
CA TYR A 134 3.85 -12.76 -10.72
C TYR A 134 4.69 -11.52 -11.03
N ARG A 135 5.86 -11.40 -10.39
CA ARG A 135 6.77 -10.27 -10.58
C ARG A 135 7.24 -10.19 -12.03
N SER A 136 7.66 -11.32 -12.60
CA SER A 136 8.10 -11.41 -13.98
C SER A 136 6.97 -11.05 -14.96
N LEU A 137 5.77 -11.62 -14.79
CA LEU A 137 4.63 -11.33 -15.67
C LEU A 137 4.25 -9.84 -15.64
N VAL A 138 4.20 -9.24 -14.45
CA VAL A 138 3.83 -7.82 -14.33
C VAL A 138 4.95 -6.91 -14.86
N GLU A 139 6.22 -7.25 -14.64
CA GLU A 139 7.35 -6.47 -15.14
C GLU A 139 7.35 -6.40 -16.66
N HIS A 140 7.26 -7.55 -17.32
CA HIS A 140 7.45 -7.63 -18.76
C HIS A 140 6.20 -7.31 -19.59
N TYR A 141 5.00 -7.49 -19.01
CA TYR A 141 3.75 -7.38 -19.79
C TYR A 141 2.80 -6.27 -19.31
N HIS A 142 3.01 -5.67 -18.14
CA HIS A 142 2.20 -4.54 -17.70
C HIS A 142 2.88 -3.21 -18.01
N TYR A 143 2.17 -2.26 -18.61
CA TYR A 143 2.70 -0.96 -19.06
C TYR A 143 3.39 -0.09 -17.96
N LEU A 144 3.11 -0.35 -16.68
CA LEU A 144 3.78 0.30 -15.53
C LEU A 144 4.92 -0.53 -14.94
N GLY A 145 5.16 -1.73 -15.46
CA GLY A 145 6.09 -2.68 -14.88
C GLY A 145 5.73 -3.09 -13.45
N TYR A 146 6.59 -3.88 -12.86
CA TYR A 146 6.49 -4.28 -11.47
C TYR A 146 7.07 -3.19 -10.56
N ARG A 147 6.31 -2.84 -9.54
CA ARG A 147 6.81 -2.07 -8.39
C ARG A 147 6.33 -2.73 -7.12
N GLN A 148 7.22 -2.86 -6.17
CA GLN A 148 6.83 -3.38 -4.85
C GLN A 148 5.75 -2.51 -4.25
N ILE A 149 4.60 -3.12 -3.94
CA ILE A 149 3.47 -2.43 -3.32
C ILE A 149 3.82 -2.22 -1.84
N VAL A 150 3.78 -0.96 -1.40
CA VAL A 150 4.04 -0.60 0.00
C VAL A 150 2.76 -0.70 0.81
N GLY A 151 2.87 -1.19 2.04
CA GLY A 151 1.73 -1.38 2.94
C GLY A 151 0.97 -2.69 2.69
N ASN A 152 -0.29 -2.70 3.13
CA ASN A 152 -1.15 -3.88 2.95
C ASN A 152 -1.43 -4.12 1.47
N HIS A 153 -1.17 -5.34 0.99
CA HIS A 153 -1.37 -5.68 -0.41
C HIS A 153 -1.58 -7.17 -0.62
N LEU A 154 -2.38 -7.52 -1.62
CA LEU A 154 -2.55 -8.88 -2.11
C LEU A 154 -2.35 -8.91 -3.62
N THR A 155 -1.74 -9.98 -4.11
CA THR A 155 -1.51 -10.22 -5.53
C THR A 155 -2.05 -11.57 -5.93
N TYR A 156 -2.58 -11.66 -7.15
CA TYR A 156 -3.20 -12.86 -7.67
C TYR A 156 -2.73 -13.14 -9.09
N ILE A 157 -2.62 -14.42 -9.42
CA ILE A 157 -2.57 -14.90 -10.80
C ILE A 157 -3.84 -15.71 -11.05
N ALA A 158 -4.50 -15.40 -12.16
CA ALA A 158 -5.57 -16.24 -12.69
C ALA A 158 -4.96 -17.28 -13.65
N PHE A 159 -5.26 -18.53 -13.41
CA PHE A 159 -4.86 -19.66 -14.25
C PHE A 159 -6.08 -20.27 -14.94
N SER A 160 -5.89 -20.74 -16.16
CA SER A 160 -6.77 -21.65 -16.86
C SER A 160 -6.02 -22.98 -17.08
N GLY A 161 -6.40 -24.03 -16.35
CA GLY A 161 -5.53 -25.18 -16.15
C GLY A 161 -4.21 -24.73 -15.48
N ASP A 162 -3.07 -25.03 -16.10
CA ASP A 162 -1.73 -24.63 -15.58
C ASP A 162 -1.20 -23.35 -16.23
N ARG A 163 -1.93 -22.77 -17.15
CA ARG A 163 -1.48 -21.58 -17.89
C ARG A 163 -1.94 -20.29 -17.20
N PRO A 164 -1.04 -19.34 -16.91
CA PRO A 164 -1.44 -18.04 -16.42
C PRO A 164 -2.16 -17.25 -17.51
N VAL A 165 -3.28 -16.61 -17.17
CA VAL A 165 -4.10 -15.83 -18.11
C VAL A 165 -4.26 -14.38 -17.70
N ALA A 166 -4.17 -14.06 -16.42
CA ALA A 166 -4.22 -12.68 -15.93
C ALA A 166 -3.51 -12.51 -14.58
N CYS A 167 -3.11 -11.27 -14.27
CA CYS A 167 -2.54 -10.86 -12.99
C CYS A 167 -3.34 -9.71 -12.39
N LEU A 168 -3.54 -9.73 -11.07
CA LEU A 168 -4.16 -8.63 -10.32
C LEU A 168 -3.28 -8.27 -9.13
N GLY A 169 -3.18 -6.97 -8.87
CA GLY A 169 -2.49 -6.43 -7.70
C GLY A 169 -3.38 -5.44 -6.97
N TRP A 170 -3.50 -5.63 -5.67
CA TRP A 170 -4.26 -4.79 -4.76
C TRP A 170 -3.35 -4.19 -3.71
N GLY A 171 -3.58 -2.95 -3.36
CA GLY A 171 -2.83 -2.25 -2.33
C GLY A 171 -3.75 -1.40 -1.46
N SER A 172 -3.17 -0.72 -0.49
CA SER A 172 -3.90 0.25 0.32
C SER A 172 -4.49 1.36 -0.54
N ALA A 173 -5.64 1.89 -0.14
CA ALA A 173 -6.31 2.98 -0.83
C ALA A 173 -5.45 4.25 -0.93
N ALA A 174 -5.66 5.03 -1.98
CA ALA A 174 -5.01 6.32 -2.11
C ALA A 174 -5.53 7.29 -1.03
N TRP A 175 -4.63 8.07 -0.43
CA TRP A 175 -4.97 8.94 0.71
C TRP A 175 -6.02 10.01 0.36
N SER A 176 -5.92 10.65 -0.80
CA SER A 176 -6.78 11.76 -1.19
C SER A 176 -7.38 11.52 -2.58
N VAL A 177 -8.66 11.19 -2.61
CA VAL A 177 -9.45 11.00 -3.83
C VAL A 177 -10.79 11.69 -3.66
N LYS A 178 -10.93 12.91 -4.18
CA LYS A 178 -12.10 13.76 -3.96
C LYS A 178 -13.42 13.06 -4.35
N SER A 179 -13.46 12.44 -5.53
CA SER A 179 -14.68 11.78 -6.03
C SER A 179 -15.09 10.58 -5.17
N ARG A 180 -14.13 9.76 -4.71
CA ARG A 180 -14.38 8.67 -3.74
C ARG A 180 -14.87 9.23 -2.42
N ASP A 181 -14.19 10.24 -1.88
CA ASP A 181 -14.51 10.79 -0.56
C ASP A 181 -15.91 11.40 -0.56
N SER A 182 -16.30 12.10 -1.64
CA SER A 182 -17.67 12.61 -1.85
C SER A 182 -18.69 11.49 -2.06
N PHE A 183 -18.34 10.41 -2.77
CA PHE A 183 -19.23 9.26 -3.00
C PHE A 183 -19.55 8.51 -1.71
N ILE A 184 -18.59 8.41 -0.79
CA ILE A 184 -18.79 7.80 0.54
C ILE A 184 -19.56 8.76 1.46
N GLY A 185 -19.22 10.06 1.45
CA GLY A 185 -19.84 11.10 2.29
C GLY A 185 -19.11 11.29 3.63
N TRP A 186 -17.91 10.76 3.81
CA TRP A 186 -17.16 10.89 5.06
C TRP A 186 -16.39 12.20 5.20
N ASP A 187 -16.19 12.62 6.45
CA ASP A 187 -15.30 13.73 6.78
C ASP A 187 -13.82 13.27 6.85
N LYS A 188 -12.92 14.22 7.11
CA LYS A 188 -11.48 13.95 7.21
C LYS A 188 -11.13 12.98 8.34
N LYS A 189 -11.76 13.13 9.51
CA LYS A 189 -11.47 12.32 10.70
C LYS A 189 -11.96 10.87 10.49
N THR A 190 -13.16 10.71 10.00
CA THR A 190 -13.76 9.41 9.66
C THR A 190 -12.92 8.70 8.60
N LYS A 191 -12.50 9.42 7.55
CA LYS A 191 -11.58 8.87 6.54
C LYS A 191 -10.25 8.41 7.16
N GLU A 192 -9.62 9.22 8.00
CA GLU A 192 -8.35 8.85 8.64
C GLU A 192 -8.44 7.54 9.42
N ASN A 193 -9.59 7.29 10.04
CA ASN A 193 -9.85 6.09 10.82
C ASN A 193 -10.22 4.87 9.95
N ASN A 194 -10.96 5.08 8.85
CA ASN A 194 -11.63 4.00 8.12
C ASN A 194 -11.07 3.72 6.71
N LEU A 195 -10.07 4.50 6.24
CA LEU A 195 -9.50 4.32 4.90
C LEU A 195 -8.89 2.92 4.68
N HIS A 196 -8.49 2.23 5.74
CA HIS A 196 -7.94 0.87 5.67
C HIS A 196 -8.96 -0.19 5.24
N PHE A 197 -10.27 0.12 5.30
CA PHE A 197 -11.34 -0.74 4.77
C PHE A 197 -11.56 -0.58 3.26
N VAL A 198 -10.73 0.23 2.60
CA VAL A 198 -10.75 0.44 1.14
C VAL A 198 -9.46 -0.10 0.54
N ALA A 199 -9.56 -0.86 -0.55
CA ALA A 199 -8.40 -1.35 -1.29
C ALA A 199 -8.39 -0.83 -2.72
N ASN A 200 -7.17 -0.55 -3.23
CA ASN A 200 -6.94 -0.05 -4.58
C ASN A 200 -6.43 -1.17 -5.49
N ASN A 201 -7.10 -1.39 -6.63
CA ASN A 201 -6.57 -2.24 -7.68
C ASN A 201 -5.45 -1.50 -8.42
N THR A 202 -4.21 -1.81 -8.06
CA THR A 202 -3.00 -1.11 -8.55
C THR A 202 -2.46 -1.68 -9.84
N ARG A 203 -2.78 -2.94 -10.14
CA ARG A 203 -2.38 -3.67 -11.34
C ARG A 203 -3.50 -4.59 -11.77
N PHE A 204 -3.84 -4.51 -13.05
CA PHE A 204 -4.68 -5.50 -13.70
C PHE A 204 -4.15 -5.73 -15.12
N LEU A 205 -3.82 -6.96 -15.43
CA LEU A 205 -3.19 -7.38 -16.67
C LEU A 205 -3.87 -8.66 -17.15
N VAL A 206 -4.44 -8.66 -18.34
CA VAL A 206 -4.70 -9.88 -19.12
C VAL A 206 -3.47 -10.10 -19.98
N LEU A 207 -2.93 -11.32 -19.97
CA LEU A 207 -1.66 -11.61 -20.61
C LEU A 207 -1.78 -11.56 -22.15
N PRO A 208 -0.74 -11.10 -22.88
CA PRO A 208 -0.86 -10.77 -24.31
C PRO A 208 -1.26 -11.94 -25.20
N TRP A 209 -0.92 -13.15 -24.82
CA TRP A 209 -1.30 -14.37 -25.57
C TRP A 209 -2.73 -14.83 -25.34
N VAL A 210 -3.51 -14.10 -24.53
CA VAL A 210 -4.89 -14.47 -24.19
C VAL A 210 -5.87 -13.55 -24.92
N GLN A 211 -6.55 -14.10 -25.90
CA GLN A 211 -7.50 -13.38 -26.74
C GLN A 211 -8.92 -13.91 -26.52
N ILE A 212 -9.45 -13.71 -25.31
CA ILE A 212 -10.76 -14.21 -24.89
C ILE A 212 -11.67 -13.04 -24.52
N LYS A 213 -12.77 -12.92 -25.26
CA LYS A 213 -13.79 -11.88 -25.00
C LYS A 213 -14.36 -12.05 -23.58
N CYS A 214 -14.54 -10.95 -22.86
CA CYS A 214 -15.10 -10.88 -21.49
C CYS A 214 -14.24 -11.55 -20.40
N LEU A 215 -13.05 -12.06 -20.69
CA LEU A 215 -12.19 -12.68 -19.68
C LEU A 215 -11.82 -11.71 -18.56
N ALA A 216 -11.48 -10.46 -18.91
CA ALA A 216 -11.09 -9.45 -17.94
C ALA A 216 -12.19 -9.20 -16.89
N SER A 217 -13.42 -8.95 -17.30
CA SER A 217 -14.55 -8.75 -16.38
C SER A 217 -14.86 -10.01 -15.57
N LYS A 218 -14.72 -11.21 -16.16
CA LYS A 218 -14.87 -12.48 -15.45
C LYS A 218 -13.85 -12.65 -14.35
N VAL A 219 -12.56 -12.39 -14.63
CA VAL A 219 -11.46 -12.48 -13.66
C VAL A 219 -11.65 -11.46 -12.52
N LEU A 220 -12.02 -10.21 -12.85
CA LEU A 220 -12.37 -9.20 -11.84
C LEU A 220 -13.51 -9.67 -10.95
N SER A 221 -14.59 -10.16 -11.53
CA SER A 221 -15.77 -10.64 -10.80
C SER A 221 -15.45 -11.81 -9.85
N LEU A 222 -14.62 -12.76 -10.30
CA LEU A 222 -14.15 -13.85 -9.45
C LEU A 222 -13.27 -13.35 -8.29
N ASN A 223 -12.41 -12.36 -8.53
CA ASN A 223 -11.55 -11.83 -7.49
C ASN A 223 -12.32 -11.00 -6.47
N ILE A 224 -13.27 -10.17 -6.90
CA ILE A 224 -14.14 -9.37 -6.03
C ILE A 224 -14.87 -10.25 -5.00
N LYS A 225 -15.31 -11.44 -5.39
CA LYS A 225 -16.04 -12.38 -4.51
C LYS A 225 -15.23 -12.90 -3.34
N ARG A 226 -13.90 -12.85 -3.40
CA ARG A 226 -13.02 -13.43 -2.37
C ARG A 226 -12.04 -12.45 -1.72
N ILE A 227 -11.82 -11.28 -2.32
CA ILE A 227 -10.74 -10.38 -1.87
C ILE A 227 -10.91 -9.92 -0.41
N SER A 228 -12.14 -9.66 0.04
CA SER A 228 -12.38 -9.24 1.43
C SER A 228 -12.05 -10.36 2.42
N ASP A 229 -12.38 -11.60 2.11
CA ASP A 229 -12.07 -12.76 2.95
C ASP A 229 -10.57 -13.04 2.98
N ASP A 230 -9.90 -12.97 1.83
CA ASP A 230 -8.44 -13.11 1.75
C ASP A 230 -7.74 -11.97 2.50
N TRP A 231 -8.28 -10.76 2.45
CA TRP A 231 -7.77 -9.60 3.19
C TRP A 231 -7.95 -9.76 4.69
N MET A 232 -9.13 -10.26 5.12
CA MET A 232 -9.41 -10.60 6.51
C MET A 232 -8.42 -11.63 7.05
N LYS A 233 -8.12 -12.71 6.29
CA LYS A 233 -7.17 -13.74 6.70
C LYS A 233 -5.76 -13.21 6.90
N VAL A 234 -5.32 -12.23 6.09
CA VAL A 234 -3.95 -11.73 6.10
C VAL A 234 -3.77 -10.51 7.00
N TYR A 235 -4.78 -9.63 7.07
CA TYR A 235 -4.68 -8.33 7.74
C TYR A 235 -5.65 -8.14 8.92
N HIS A 236 -6.49 -9.16 9.20
CA HIS A 236 -7.42 -9.18 10.33
C HIS A 236 -8.48 -8.07 10.32
N HIS A 237 -8.81 -7.54 9.14
CA HIS A 237 -9.94 -6.65 8.93
C HIS A 237 -10.53 -6.84 7.53
N PRO A 238 -11.86 -6.61 7.35
CA PRO A 238 -12.51 -6.75 6.05
C PRO A 238 -12.23 -5.57 5.13
N LEU A 239 -12.65 -5.70 3.88
CA LEU A 239 -12.80 -4.60 2.94
C LEU A 239 -14.29 -4.32 2.70
N TYR A 240 -14.65 -3.05 2.57
CA TYR A 240 -16.03 -2.62 2.28
C TYR A 240 -16.17 -1.97 0.91
N LEU A 241 -15.07 -1.41 0.38
CA LEU A 241 -15.04 -0.72 -0.90
C LEU A 241 -13.75 -1.03 -1.64
N LEU A 242 -13.85 -1.18 -2.95
CA LEU A 242 -12.70 -1.26 -3.84
C LEU A 242 -12.62 0.01 -4.69
N GLU A 243 -11.40 0.45 -5.02
CA GLU A 243 -11.14 1.56 -5.94
C GLU A 243 -10.16 1.17 -7.02
N THR A 244 -10.22 1.84 -8.16
CA THR A 244 -9.20 1.78 -9.21
C THR A 244 -9.12 3.09 -9.97
N PHE A 245 -7.97 3.30 -10.64
CA PHE A 245 -7.68 4.49 -11.45
C PHE A 245 -7.34 4.07 -12.87
N VAL A 246 -8.23 4.37 -13.82
CA VAL A 246 -8.06 4.02 -15.23
C VAL A 246 -7.52 5.22 -15.99
N ASP A 247 -6.35 5.05 -16.60
CA ASP A 247 -5.73 6.03 -17.49
C ASP A 247 -6.48 6.08 -18.82
N GLN A 248 -7.26 7.12 -19.04
CA GLN A 248 -8.10 7.29 -20.25
C GLN A 248 -7.31 7.40 -21.55
N SER A 249 -6.03 7.83 -21.47
CA SER A 249 -5.17 7.89 -22.66
C SER A 249 -4.83 6.50 -23.22
N ARG A 250 -5.05 5.44 -22.40
CA ARG A 250 -4.70 4.06 -22.74
C ARG A 250 -5.89 3.11 -22.72
N PHE A 251 -6.83 3.30 -21.81
CA PHE A 251 -7.88 2.32 -21.53
C PHE A 251 -9.25 2.98 -21.33
N LYS A 252 -10.29 2.36 -21.86
CA LYS A 252 -11.69 2.81 -21.70
C LYS A 252 -12.35 2.31 -20.40
N GLY A 253 -11.68 1.46 -19.63
CA GLY A 253 -12.20 0.87 -18.39
C GLY A 253 -13.40 -0.08 -18.58
N THR A 254 -13.59 -0.60 -19.79
CA THR A 254 -14.76 -1.43 -20.14
C THR A 254 -14.92 -2.67 -19.30
N CYS A 255 -13.80 -3.32 -18.92
CA CYS A 255 -13.82 -4.51 -18.07
C CYS A 255 -14.32 -4.22 -16.65
N TYR A 256 -14.02 -3.05 -16.10
CA TYR A 256 -14.53 -2.62 -14.80
C TYR A 256 -16.03 -2.29 -14.89
N LYS A 257 -16.44 -1.53 -15.89
CA LYS A 257 -17.86 -1.22 -16.13
C LYS A 257 -18.69 -2.49 -16.34
N ALA A 258 -18.18 -3.46 -17.12
CA ALA A 258 -18.80 -4.77 -17.30
C ALA A 258 -18.81 -5.65 -16.03
N ALA A 259 -17.96 -5.35 -15.07
CA ALA A 259 -17.96 -5.97 -13.74
C ALA A 259 -18.71 -5.13 -12.68
N ASN A 260 -19.61 -4.23 -13.11
CA ASN A 260 -20.47 -3.39 -12.27
C ASN A 260 -19.74 -2.37 -11.37
N TRP A 261 -18.56 -1.92 -11.78
CA TRP A 261 -17.89 -0.81 -11.12
C TRP A 261 -18.53 0.52 -11.48
N ILE A 262 -18.62 1.42 -10.53
CA ILE A 262 -19.28 2.71 -10.62
C ILE A 262 -18.23 3.78 -10.94
N LEU A 263 -18.39 4.50 -12.06
CA LEU A 263 -17.58 5.68 -12.35
C LEU A 263 -18.05 6.84 -11.46
N THR A 264 -17.17 7.34 -10.60
CA THR A 264 -17.51 8.40 -9.63
C THR A 264 -16.89 9.74 -9.96
N GLY A 265 -15.97 9.80 -10.90
CA GLY A 265 -15.32 11.04 -11.33
C GLY A 265 -13.89 10.79 -11.81
N GLN A 266 -13.08 11.83 -11.75
CA GLN A 266 -11.72 11.83 -12.27
C GLN A 266 -10.70 12.35 -11.26
N THR A 267 -9.44 11.96 -11.41
CA THR A 267 -8.32 12.54 -10.66
C THR A 267 -7.95 13.91 -11.24
N LYS A 268 -7.29 14.74 -10.42
CA LYS A 268 -6.83 16.08 -10.85
C LYS A 268 -5.58 16.06 -11.74
N GLY A 269 -5.01 14.89 -12.05
CA GLY A 269 -3.75 14.82 -12.80
C GLY A 269 -2.54 15.36 -12.04
N THR A 270 -2.59 15.37 -10.71
CA THR A 270 -1.49 15.85 -9.86
C THR A 270 -0.87 14.69 -9.08
N ALA A 271 0.45 14.76 -8.85
CA ALA A 271 1.17 13.88 -7.95
C ALA A 271 1.92 14.70 -6.89
N LYS A 272 2.02 14.15 -5.68
CA LYS A 272 2.81 14.75 -4.61
C LYS A 272 4.30 14.46 -4.85
N LYS A 273 5.14 15.52 -4.85
CA LYS A 273 6.59 15.41 -4.90
C LYS A 273 7.17 16.23 -3.73
N GLY A 274 7.57 15.52 -2.66
CA GLY A 274 7.97 16.17 -1.42
C GLY A 274 6.78 16.89 -0.75
N HIS A 275 6.89 18.19 -0.54
CA HIS A 275 5.83 19.05 0.00
C HIS A 275 4.89 19.61 -1.06
N ASP A 276 5.26 19.55 -2.34
CA ASP A 276 4.55 20.18 -3.46
C ASP A 276 3.66 19.20 -4.23
N HIS A 277 2.67 19.74 -4.94
CA HIS A 277 1.84 19.01 -5.89
C HIS A 277 2.24 19.42 -7.31
N LEU A 278 2.83 18.48 -8.06
CA LEU A 278 3.15 18.71 -9.48
C LEU A 278 1.97 18.23 -10.34
N PHE A 279 1.55 19.10 -11.23
CA PHE A 279 0.59 18.74 -12.29
C PHE A 279 1.33 17.98 -13.38
N HIS A 280 0.94 16.73 -13.61
CA HIS A 280 1.51 15.88 -14.67
C HIS A 280 0.52 15.62 -15.81
N GLY A 281 -0.67 16.19 -15.75
CA GLY A 281 -1.69 16.16 -16.80
C GLY A 281 -2.39 14.82 -17.04
N LYS A 282 -1.97 13.74 -16.38
CA LYS A 282 -2.56 12.40 -16.57
C LYS A 282 -3.83 12.25 -15.73
N ILE A 283 -4.95 12.60 -16.35
CA ILE A 283 -6.28 12.43 -15.74
C ILE A 283 -6.66 10.95 -15.82
N LYS A 284 -7.19 10.41 -14.72
CA LYS A 284 -7.66 9.03 -14.65
C LYS A 284 -9.10 8.98 -14.17
N ASP A 285 -9.87 8.09 -14.73
CA ASP A 285 -11.20 7.76 -14.20
C ASP A 285 -11.05 7.08 -12.84
N VAL A 286 -11.91 7.48 -11.91
CA VAL A 286 -12.02 6.85 -10.59
C VAL A 286 -13.24 5.95 -10.60
N LEU A 287 -13.01 4.65 -10.54
CA LEU A 287 -14.08 3.67 -10.44
C LEU A 287 -14.07 3.01 -9.07
N LEU A 288 -15.25 2.80 -8.53
CA LEU A 288 -15.48 2.22 -7.22
C LEU A 288 -16.37 0.98 -7.32
N TYR A 289 -16.14 0.01 -6.44
CA TYR A 289 -16.99 -1.16 -6.30
C TYR A 289 -17.34 -1.40 -4.83
N PRO A 290 -18.58 -1.14 -4.40
CA PRO A 290 -19.04 -1.51 -3.07
C PRO A 290 -19.12 -3.03 -2.91
N LEU A 291 -18.41 -3.58 -1.91
CA LEU A 291 -18.46 -5.00 -1.59
C LEU A 291 -19.71 -5.40 -0.81
N ARG A 292 -20.40 -4.41 -0.23
CA ARG A 292 -21.61 -4.59 0.57
C ARG A 292 -22.60 -3.45 0.28
N LYS A 293 -23.88 -3.72 0.41
CA LYS A 293 -24.93 -2.69 0.27
C LYS A 293 -24.84 -1.59 1.34
N ASP A 294 -24.45 -1.98 2.56
CA ASP A 294 -24.30 -1.12 3.73
C ASP A 294 -22.89 -0.50 3.88
N PHE A 295 -22.09 -0.49 2.81
CA PHE A 295 -20.69 -0.05 2.86
C PHE A 295 -20.50 1.38 3.40
N ARG A 296 -21.44 2.32 3.10
CA ARG A 296 -21.37 3.69 3.65
C ARG A 296 -21.50 3.70 5.16
N LYS A 297 -22.51 2.99 5.70
CA LYS A 297 -22.68 2.85 7.15
C LYS A 297 -21.44 2.27 7.81
N LYS A 298 -20.79 1.27 7.18
CA LYS A 298 -19.57 0.63 7.68
C LYS A 298 -18.34 1.54 7.58
N LEU A 299 -18.28 2.44 6.60
CA LEU A 299 -17.18 3.38 6.41
C LEU A 299 -17.36 4.68 7.21
N MET A 300 -18.57 5.01 7.63
CA MET A 300 -18.85 6.21 8.41
C MET A 300 -18.87 5.96 9.92
N GLY A 301 -19.02 4.72 10.38
CA GLY A 301 -19.02 4.29 11.78
C GLY A 301 -20.39 3.80 12.21
#